data_ff886ee0e3cbbe1f09f2abf662592909
#
_entry.id   ff886ee0e3cbbe1f09f2abf662592909
#
_cell.length_a   1.000
_cell.length_b   1.000
_cell.length_c   1.000
_cell.angle_alpha   90.00
_cell.angle_beta   90.00
_cell.angle_gamma   90.00
#
_symmetry.space_group_name_H-M   'P 1'
#
loop_
_entity.id
_entity.type
_entity.pdbx_description
1 polymer ?
#
loop_
_entity_poly.entity_id
_entity_poly.type
_entity_poly.pdbx_seq_one_letter_code
_entity_poly.pdbx_strand_id
1 'polypeptide(L)'
;MSIRSALGPLLLALTAAPGLAANTAGLSPEMWQRVKGAEPATVDLAPTPSEMAPDRLSLRECVVLTFQHNAGFRQSLQQLVNARGSLWVADQRALLTAAARGEREQSPGGEPETNLSSGLSMRYNLTTGGSIVVDAGTGTQETLADIFTQQPSLVLSYDQPLLQGAGLASSTYERIRSARASLALQELSFFDSRQDLSERVIADYFGVLLAQGEVDIAKRAVDRAQQFYDISYVKFSGEGVVKPGETWIGQVAEIDVDQARLSWEQSKHQLISRHQRLRDAMDTLLLDVGFTPTGTPELTTVITYQPQEYEEAKLIPIALANSTDLGRLEINRQDGLAQLRIALSERLPDVIASVGVTDLGDTLRGVPVSTGWFGGIRMEVPLWDRQRSENAQRARRALEVLDQNTTATRDRVRQDVQQQIRAAVSSRARIDIGEQSVALAGKSREAAQGMYDEGLSDYLRVLDAENRLVEAERSLLQEQVQYFLTTVRLRKALGEDVTQGLPD
;
A
#
# COMPACT_ATOMS: atom_id res chain seq x y z
N MET A 1 -38.39 -46.19 17.56
CA MET A 1 -38.06 -45.73 16.16
C MET A 1 -36.84 -44.86 16.23
N SER A 2 -35.76 -45.25 15.61
CA SER A 2 -34.41 -44.67 15.83
C SER A 2 -34.27 -43.29 15.16
N ILE A 3 -33.83 -42.32 15.92
CA ILE A 3 -33.54 -40.92 15.52
C ILE A 3 -32.52 -40.80 14.36
N ARG A 4 -31.83 -41.90 14.02
CA ARG A 4 -30.84 -41.94 12.95
C ARG A 4 -31.38 -41.81 11.51
N SER A 5 -32.67 -42.07 11.27
CA SER A 5 -33.24 -42.05 9.91
C SER A 5 -33.81 -40.72 9.45
N ALA A 6 -33.99 -39.74 10.36
CA ALA A 6 -34.56 -38.44 10.02
C ALA A 6 -33.52 -37.31 9.81
N LEU A 7 -32.28 -37.50 10.28
CA LEU A 7 -31.22 -36.50 10.17
C LEU A 7 -30.33 -36.58 8.89
N GLY A 8 -30.41 -37.74 8.18
CA GLY A 8 -29.59 -37.99 7.01
C GLY A 8 -29.80 -37.03 5.83
N PRO A 9 -31.02 -36.72 5.41
CA PRO A 9 -31.25 -35.86 4.25
C PRO A 9 -31.06 -34.35 4.54
N LEU A 10 -31.19 -33.95 5.82
CA LEU A 10 -31.01 -32.53 6.19
C LEU A 10 -29.53 -32.09 6.23
N LEU A 11 -28.62 -32.99 6.53
CA LEU A 11 -27.17 -32.72 6.56
C LEU A 11 -26.54 -32.61 5.17
N LEU A 12 -27.12 -33.27 4.16
CA LEU A 12 -26.60 -33.26 2.78
C LEU A 12 -27.02 -32.00 1.98
N ALA A 13 -28.10 -31.31 2.38
CA ALA A 13 -28.51 -30.05 1.77
C ALA A 13 -27.72 -28.84 2.26
N LEU A 14 -26.95 -28.95 3.33
CA LEU A 14 -26.19 -27.87 3.98
C LEU A 14 -24.79 -27.65 3.40
N THR A 15 -24.30 -28.52 2.51
CA THR A 15 -22.92 -28.46 2.01
C THR A 15 -22.77 -27.85 0.61
N ALA A 16 -23.85 -27.54 -0.10
CA ALA A 16 -23.83 -26.94 -1.41
C ALA A 16 -24.13 -25.41 -1.35
N ALA A 17 -23.30 -24.66 -0.64
CA ALA A 17 -23.18 -23.26 -0.99
C ALA A 17 -22.36 -23.20 -2.29
N PRO A 18 -22.89 -22.62 -3.40
CA PRO A 18 -22.08 -22.39 -4.57
C PRO A 18 -20.89 -21.56 -4.11
N GLY A 19 -19.68 -22.05 -4.40
CA GLY A 19 -18.47 -21.29 -4.18
C GLY A 19 -18.67 -19.92 -4.81
N LEU A 20 -18.80 -18.89 -3.98
CA LEU A 20 -18.64 -17.50 -4.40
C LEU A 20 -17.20 -17.41 -4.87
N ALA A 21 -16.98 -17.76 -6.16
CA ALA A 21 -15.80 -17.33 -6.86
C ALA A 21 -15.69 -15.82 -6.56
N ALA A 22 -14.59 -15.41 -5.96
CA ALA A 22 -14.26 -14.01 -5.81
C ALA A 22 -14.37 -13.43 -7.22
N ASN A 23 -15.48 -12.75 -7.50
CA ASN A 23 -15.65 -12.01 -8.73
C ASN A 23 -14.52 -10.98 -8.67
N THR A 24 -13.51 -11.17 -9.51
CA THR A 24 -12.34 -10.31 -9.61
C THR A 24 -12.85 -8.92 -9.96
N ALA A 25 -12.99 -8.09 -8.94
CA ALA A 25 -13.67 -6.82 -9.01
C ALA A 25 -12.95 -5.89 -9.99
N GLY A 26 -13.38 -5.89 -11.24
CA GLY A 26 -12.99 -4.90 -12.25
C GLY A 26 -11.52 -4.91 -12.70
N LEU A 27 -10.63 -5.60 -11.99
CA LEU A 27 -9.21 -5.76 -12.33
C LEU A 27 -8.99 -6.96 -13.25
N SER A 28 -7.97 -6.89 -14.10
CA SER A 28 -7.56 -8.02 -14.92
C SER A 28 -7.14 -9.21 -14.04
N PRO A 29 -7.37 -10.47 -14.46
CA PRO A 29 -6.92 -11.64 -13.70
C PRO A 29 -5.41 -11.63 -13.45
N GLU A 30 -4.62 -11.10 -14.40
CA GLU A 30 -3.18 -10.94 -14.28
C GLU A 30 -2.80 -9.95 -13.17
N MET A 31 -3.53 -8.85 -13.07
CA MET A 31 -3.30 -7.86 -12.01
C MET A 31 -3.58 -8.47 -10.62
N TRP A 32 -4.66 -9.25 -10.47
CA TRP A 32 -4.95 -9.96 -9.23
C TRP A 32 -3.87 -10.99 -8.87
N GLN A 33 -3.28 -11.66 -9.86
CA GLN A 33 -2.14 -12.55 -9.62
C GLN A 33 -0.91 -11.76 -9.15
N ARG A 34 -0.64 -10.58 -9.71
CA ARG A 34 0.45 -9.70 -9.25
C ARG A 34 0.22 -9.22 -7.82
N VAL A 35 -1.00 -8.76 -7.50
CA VAL A 35 -1.36 -8.33 -6.14
C VAL A 35 -1.14 -9.46 -5.13
N LYS A 36 -1.61 -10.67 -5.42
CA LYS A 36 -1.41 -11.85 -4.56
C LYS A 36 0.03 -12.33 -4.54
N GLY A 37 0.75 -12.26 -5.65
CA GLY A 37 2.16 -12.60 -5.74
C GLY A 37 3.09 -11.60 -5.04
N ALA A 38 2.58 -10.41 -4.69
CA ALA A 38 3.35 -9.42 -3.93
C ALA A 38 3.53 -9.80 -2.44
N GLU A 39 2.76 -10.79 -1.97
CA GLU A 39 2.84 -11.24 -0.58
C GLU A 39 4.08 -12.10 -0.35
N PRO A 40 4.83 -11.88 0.76
CA PRO A 40 5.93 -12.74 1.12
C PRO A 40 5.41 -14.15 1.49
N ALA A 41 6.12 -15.18 1.06
CA ALA A 41 5.77 -16.58 1.33
C ALA A 41 5.74 -16.91 2.85
N THR A 42 6.53 -16.20 3.63
CA THR A 42 6.56 -16.29 5.10
C THR A 42 6.50 -14.89 5.69
N VAL A 43 5.60 -14.69 6.65
CA VAL A 43 5.45 -13.43 7.39
C VAL A 43 6.28 -13.53 8.66
N ASP A 44 7.51 -13.05 8.63
CA ASP A 44 8.31 -12.84 9.84
C ASP A 44 8.13 -11.38 10.29
N LEU A 45 7.37 -11.21 11.37
CA LEU A 45 7.11 -9.91 11.99
C LEU A 45 8.11 -9.59 13.11
N ALA A 46 9.07 -10.46 13.38
CA ALA A 46 10.07 -10.21 14.40
C ALA A 46 10.91 -8.98 13.98
N PRO A 47 11.20 -8.05 14.91
CA PRO A 47 12.10 -6.96 14.62
C PRO A 47 13.50 -7.56 14.33
N THR A 48 13.94 -7.44 13.07
CA THR A 48 15.34 -7.71 12.78
C THR A 48 16.17 -6.64 13.49
N PRO A 49 17.24 -7.02 14.19
CA PRO A 49 18.17 -6.03 14.75
C PRO A 49 18.65 -5.12 13.61
N SER A 50 18.85 -3.84 13.94
CA SER A 50 19.42 -2.86 13.00
C SER A 50 20.83 -3.33 12.60
N GLU A 51 20.92 -4.07 11.52
CA GLU A 51 22.17 -4.54 10.97
C GLU A 51 22.88 -3.39 10.26
N MET A 52 24.21 -3.42 10.26
CA MET A 52 24.99 -2.50 9.45
C MET A 52 24.69 -2.78 7.97
N ALA A 53 24.59 -1.72 7.18
CA ALA A 53 24.46 -1.87 5.73
C ALA A 53 25.65 -2.67 5.18
N PRO A 54 25.43 -3.52 4.15
CA PRO A 54 26.52 -4.21 3.47
C PRO A 54 27.45 -3.20 2.77
N ASP A 55 28.73 -3.55 2.60
CA ASP A 55 29.73 -2.67 1.99
C ASP A 55 29.42 -2.29 0.53
N ARG A 56 28.67 -3.13 -0.17
CA ARG A 56 28.21 -2.92 -1.54
C ARG A 56 26.71 -3.11 -1.64
N LEU A 57 26.07 -2.24 -2.41
CA LEU A 57 24.64 -2.27 -2.62
C LEU A 57 24.32 -2.08 -4.12
N SER A 58 23.65 -3.07 -4.71
CA SER A 58 22.99 -2.91 -5.99
C SER A 58 21.55 -2.36 -5.79
N LEU A 59 20.97 -1.77 -6.83
CA LEU A 59 19.60 -1.27 -6.79
C LEU A 59 18.60 -2.37 -6.40
N ARG A 60 18.77 -3.56 -6.98
CA ARG A 60 17.90 -4.71 -6.70
C ARG A 60 18.02 -5.17 -5.26
N GLU A 61 19.24 -5.25 -4.72
CA GLU A 61 19.47 -5.60 -3.32
C GLU A 61 18.86 -4.57 -2.36
N CYS A 62 19.01 -3.27 -2.65
CA CYS A 62 18.37 -2.20 -1.87
C CYS A 62 16.86 -2.41 -1.75
N VAL A 63 16.16 -2.69 -2.86
CA VAL A 63 14.71 -2.93 -2.86
C VAL A 63 14.36 -4.19 -2.07
N VAL A 64 15.11 -5.28 -2.20
CA VAL A 64 14.87 -6.52 -1.44
C VAL A 64 15.08 -6.31 0.06
N LEU A 65 16.17 -5.66 0.45
CA LEU A 65 16.49 -5.35 1.84
C LEU A 65 15.45 -4.40 2.46
N THR A 66 14.92 -3.47 1.68
CA THR A 66 13.84 -2.58 2.14
C THR A 66 12.61 -3.36 2.56
N PHE A 67 12.20 -4.39 1.81
CA PHE A 67 11.07 -5.22 2.19
C PHE A 67 11.32 -6.04 3.47
N GLN A 68 12.57 -6.28 3.81
CA GLN A 68 12.96 -7.01 5.02
C GLN A 68 13.09 -6.08 6.24
N HIS A 69 13.58 -4.86 6.07
CA HIS A 69 14.00 -4.00 7.18
C HIS A 69 13.10 -2.77 7.40
N ASN A 70 12.38 -2.28 6.37
CA ASN A 70 11.58 -1.07 6.50
C ASN A 70 10.36 -1.26 7.43
N ALA A 71 10.25 -0.39 8.45
CA ALA A 71 9.18 -0.46 9.45
C ALA A 71 7.80 -0.18 8.85
N GLY A 72 7.69 0.74 7.89
CA GLY A 72 6.44 1.08 7.21
C GLY A 72 5.89 -0.08 6.40
N PHE A 73 6.77 -0.83 5.72
CA PHE A 73 6.38 -2.04 4.99
C PHE A 73 5.86 -3.13 5.93
N ARG A 74 6.54 -3.35 7.07
CA ARG A 74 6.05 -4.31 8.09
C ARG A 74 4.69 -3.90 8.66
N GLN A 75 4.45 -2.61 8.85
CA GLN A 75 3.15 -2.13 9.30
C GLN A 75 2.05 -2.45 8.26
N SER A 76 2.30 -2.24 6.98
CA SER A 76 1.34 -2.58 5.92
C SER A 76 1.06 -4.08 5.85
N LEU A 77 2.10 -4.90 6.05
CA LEU A 77 1.98 -6.36 6.15
C LEU A 77 1.15 -6.78 7.36
N GLN A 78 1.36 -6.16 8.53
CA GLN A 78 0.54 -6.41 9.72
C GLN A 78 -0.94 -6.08 9.50
N GLN A 79 -1.24 -5.00 8.77
CA GLN A 79 -2.62 -4.65 8.41
C GLN A 79 -3.26 -5.72 7.53
N LEU A 80 -2.51 -6.29 6.57
CA LEU A 80 -2.97 -7.38 5.73
C LEU A 80 -3.27 -8.65 6.55
N VAL A 81 -2.37 -9.01 7.48
CA VAL A 81 -2.57 -10.15 8.39
C VAL A 81 -3.80 -9.95 9.26
N ASN A 82 -4.00 -8.73 9.79
CA ASN A 82 -5.18 -8.40 10.59
C ASN A 82 -6.48 -8.50 9.76
N ALA A 83 -6.47 -8.09 8.49
CA ALA A 83 -7.62 -8.21 7.60
C ALA A 83 -7.97 -9.69 7.32
N ARG A 84 -6.96 -10.56 7.17
CA ARG A 84 -7.16 -12.02 7.07
C ARG A 84 -7.74 -12.61 8.35
N GLY A 85 -7.24 -12.18 9.50
CA GLY A 85 -7.79 -12.56 10.80
C GLY A 85 -9.26 -12.15 10.93
N SER A 86 -9.61 -10.95 10.49
CA SER A 86 -10.98 -10.45 10.48
C SER A 86 -11.91 -11.27 9.58
N LEU A 87 -11.42 -11.71 8.41
CA LEU A 87 -12.17 -12.62 7.54
C LEU A 87 -12.38 -14.00 8.20
N TRP A 88 -11.34 -14.53 8.84
CA TRP A 88 -11.46 -15.81 9.57
C TRP A 88 -12.50 -15.72 10.70
N VAL A 89 -12.49 -14.63 11.48
CA VAL A 89 -13.52 -14.37 12.51
C VAL A 89 -14.90 -14.19 11.88
N ALA A 90 -15.01 -13.48 10.75
CA ALA A 90 -16.28 -13.27 10.07
C ALA A 90 -16.88 -14.57 9.50
N ASP A 91 -16.06 -15.53 9.11
CA ASP A 91 -16.52 -16.84 8.61
C ASP A 91 -16.90 -17.80 9.75
N GLN A 92 -16.61 -17.44 11.00
CA GLN A 92 -17.04 -18.22 12.16
C GLN A 92 -18.56 -18.18 12.31
N ARG A 93 -19.21 -19.32 12.09
CA ARG A 93 -20.67 -19.45 12.10
C ARG A 93 -21.21 -20.01 13.41
N ALA A 94 -20.37 -20.77 14.13
CA ALA A 94 -20.72 -21.37 15.42
C ALA A 94 -20.26 -20.45 16.56
N LEU A 95 -21.17 -20.16 17.46
CA LEU A 95 -20.90 -19.46 18.72
C LEU A 95 -21.34 -20.33 19.87
N LEU A 96 -20.40 -20.66 20.75
CA LEU A 96 -20.68 -21.37 22.00
C LEU A 96 -20.58 -20.38 23.15
N THR A 97 -21.67 -20.26 23.93
CA THR A 97 -21.74 -19.37 25.09
C THR A 97 -22.16 -20.18 26.31
N ALA A 98 -21.43 -19.99 27.40
CA ALA A 98 -21.83 -20.47 28.73
C ALA A 98 -22.26 -19.22 29.53
N ALA A 99 -23.43 -19.32 30.14
CA ALA A 99 -23.98 -18.24 30.96
C ALA A 99 -24.49 -18.80 32.29
N ALA A 100 -24.27 -18.03 33.35
CA ALA A 100 -24.90 -18.24 34.64
C ALA A 100 -25.58 -16.91 35.04
N ARG A 101 -26.83 -16.97 35.42
CA ARG A 101 -27.60 -15.81 35.82
C ARG A 101 -28.28 -16.09 37.17
N GLY A 102 -28.07 -15.17 38.11
CA GLY A 102 -28.80 -15.16 39.36
C GLY A 102 -29.68 -13.91 39.43
N GLU A 103 -30.95 -14.04 39.71
CA GLU A 103 -31.90 -12.96 39.81
C GLU A 103 -32.68 -13.13 41.12
N ARG A 104 -32.77 -12.08 41.91
CA ARG A 104 -33.57 -12.05 43.12
C ARG A 104 -34.65 -10.97 42.95
N GLU A 105 -35.89 -11.40 42.94
CA GLU A 105 -37.04 -10.53 42.80
C GLU A 105 -37.81 -10.48 44.14
N GLN A 106 -38.21 -9.26 44.55
CA GLN A 106 -39.03 -9.05 45.73
C GLN A 106 -40.21 -8.16 45.33
N SER A 107 -41.37 -8.80 45.32
CA SER A 107 -42.62 -8.05 45.11
C SER A 107 -43.09 -7.38 46.41
N PRO A 108 -43.71 -6.16 46.34
CA PRO A 108 -44.23 -5.49 47.53
C PRO A 108 -45.27 -6.35 48.26
N GLY A 109 -44.92 -6.84 49.46
CA GLY A 109 -45.77 -7.70 50.28
C GLY A 109 -45.63 -9.23 50.00
N GLY A 110 -44.73 -9.65 49.11
CA GLY A 110 -44.35 -11.02 48.83
C GLY A 110 -43.02 -11.39 49.45
N GLU A 111 -42.78 -12.70 49.57
CA GLU A 111 -41.46 -13.19 49.95
C GLU A 111 -40.46 -13.09 48.78
N PRO A 112 -39.18 -12.86 49.05
CA PRO A 112 -38.18 -12.80 48.00
C PRO A 112 -38.00 -14.11 47.29
N GLU A 113 -38.11 -14.11 45.96
CA GLU A 113 -37.84 -15.26 45.09
C GLU A 113 -36.43 -15.12 44.53
N THR A 114 -35.63 -16.18 44.63
CA THR A 114 -34.28 -16.27 44.06
C THR A 114 -34.30 -17.25 42.91
N ASN A 115 -34.06 -16.74 41.71
CA ASN A 115 -33.95 -17.56 40.49
C ASN A 115 -32.48 -17.65 40.11
N LEU A 116 -31.93 -18.85 40.09
CA LEU A 116 -30.59 -19.14 39.62
C LEU A 116 -30.68 -19.98 38.35
N SER A 117 -30.12 -19.49 37.26
CA SER A 117 -30.07 -20.24 36.00
C SER A 117 -28.65 -20.35 35.50
N SER A 118 -28.29 -21.48 34.98
CA SER A 118 -27.04 -21.72 34.28
C SER A 118 -27.29 -22.49 33.01
N GLY A 119 -26.60 -22.16 31.94
CA GLY A 119 -26.82 -22.80 30.66
C GLY A 119 -25.65 -22.68 29.69
N LEU A 120 -25.68 -23.58 28.74
CA LEU A 120 -24.81 -23.62 27.59
C LEU A 120 -25.64 -23.39 26.34
N SER A 121 -25.34 -22.35 25.57
CA SER A 121 -25.99 -22.06 24.31
C SER A 121 -25.02 -22.22 23.17
N MET A 122 -25.37 -22.97 22.17
CA MET A 122 -24.65 -23.09 20.90
C MET A 122 -25.54 -22.55 19.79
N ARG A 123 -25.04 -21.50 19.11
CA ARG A 123 -25.75 -20.95 17.96
C ARG A 123 -24.91 -21.14 16.70
N TYR A 124 -25.53 -21.68 15.67
CA TYR A 124 -24.95 -21.82 14.33
C TYR A 124 -25.72 -20.96 13.34
N ASN A 125 -25.05 -19.90 12.79
CA ASN A 125 -25.68 -18.97 11.87
C ASN A 125 -25.47 -19.43 10.42
N LEU A 126 -26.57 -19.53 9.68
CA LEU A 126 -26.58 -19.89 8.26
C LEU A 126 -26.42 -18.65 7.37
N THR A 127 -25.80 -18.81 6.21
CA THR A 127 -25.69 -17.73 5.21
C THR A 127 -27.02 -17.32 4.62
N THR A 128 -28.05 -18.14 4.76
CA THR A 128 -29.44 -17.82 4.38
C THR A 128 -30.14 -16.85 5.35
N GLY A 129 -29.48 -16.52 6.48
CA GLY A 129 -30.02 -15.70 7.56
C GLY A 129 -30.66 -16.54 8.68
N GLY A 130 -30.86 -17.84 8.47
CA GLY A 130 -31.37 -18.72 9.51
C GLY A 130 -30.35 -19.01 10.60
N SER A 131 -30.82 -19.44 11.77
CA SER A 131 -29.98 -19.89 12.88
C SER A 131 -30.47 -21.17 13.47
N ILE A 132 -29.55 -22.07 13.78
CA ILE A 132 -29.80 -23.27 14.60
C ILE A 132 -29.28 -22.98 15.99
N VAL A 133 -30.12 -23.10 16.99
CA VAL A 133 -29.78 -22.82 18.39
C VAL A 133 -30.03 -24.09 19.21
N VAL A 134 -29.02 -24.45 19.99
CA VAL A 134 -29.09 -25.54 20.97
C VAL A 134 -28.85 -24.92 22.33
N ASP A 135 -29.87 -24.86 23.14
CA ASP A 135 -29.80 -24.33 24.51
C ASP A 135 -29.96 -25.50 25.50
N ALA A 136 -28.98 -25.72 26.34
CA ALA A 136 -29.01 -26.66 27.43
C ALA A 136 -28.83 -25.89 28.74
N GLY A 137 -29.79 -25.94 29.63
CA GLY A 137 -29.75 -25.16 30.86
C GLY A 137 -30.40 -25.84 32.03
N THR A 138 -30.11 -25.35 33.22
CA THR A 138 -30.81 -25.69 34.44
C THR A 138 -31.26 -24.43 35.12
N GLY A 139 -32.51 -24.36 35.54
CA GLY A 139 -33.06 -23.31 36.37
C GLY A 139 -33.43 -23.85 37.76
N THR A 140 -33.07 -23.12 38.79
CA THR A 140 -33.55 -23.41 40.16
C THR A 140 -34.44 -22.28 40.57
N GLN A 141 -35.67 -22.60 40.98
CA GLN A 141 -36.61 -21.68 41.60
C GLN A 141 -36.73 -22.03 43.06
N GLU A 142 -36.42 -21.07 43.94
CA GLU A 142 -36.62 -21.22 45.38
C GLU A 142 -38.07 -20.81 45.66
N THR A 143 -38.90 -21.78 46.08
CA THR A 143 -40.26 -21.50 46.53
C THR A 143 -40.30 -21.75 48.04
N LEU A 144 -41.24 -21.11 48.74
CA LEU A 144 -41.50 -21.08 50.19
C LEU A 144 -41.45 -22.44 50.93
N ALA A 145 -41.30 -23.56 50.23
CA ALA A 145 -41.31 -24.89 50.77
C ALA A 145 -39.94 -25.59 50.83
N ASP A 146 -38.83 -24.87 50.79
CA ASP A 146 -37.44 -25.44 50.89
C ASP A 146 -37.04 -26.46 49.79
N ILE A 147 -37.70 -26.45 48.66
CA ILE A 147 -37.42 -27.38 47.55
C ILE A 147 -36.80 -26.61 46.39
N PHE A 148 -35.50 -26.70 46.25
CA PHE A 148 -34.81 -26.34 45.00
C PHE A 148 -35.25 -27.33 43.89
N THR A 149 -36.18 -26.95 43.05
CA THR A 149 -36.53 -27.72 41.87
C THR A 149 -35.55 -27.31 40.74
N GLN A 150 -34.64 -28.22 40.44
CA GLN A 150 -33.83 -28.11 39.23
C GLN A 150 -34.64 -28.61 38.03
N GLN A 151 -34.92 -27.74 37.09
CA GLN A 151 -35.55 -28.13 35.83
C GLN A 151 -34.51 -28.06 34.72
N PRO A 152 -33.88 -29.18 34.35
CA PRO A 152 -33.04 -29.21 33.17
C PRO A 152 -33.90 -29.01 31.92
N SER A 153 -33.46 -28.16 31.04
CA SER A 153 -34.11 -27.90 29.75
C SER A 153 -33.09 -28.08 28.62
N LEU A 154 -33.47 -28.80 27.60
CA LEU A 154 -32.76 -28.88 26.34
C LEU A 154 -33.70 -28.38 25.24
N VAL A 155 -33.32 -27.30 24.57
CA VAL A 155 -34.08 -26.75 23.47
C VAL A 155 -33.19 -26.76 22.21
N LEU A 156 -33.72 -27.35 21.16
CA LEU A 156 -33.16 -27.28 19.81
C LEU A 156 -34.14 -26.48 18.97
N SER A 157 -33.74 -25.32 18.46
CA SER A 157 -34.57 -24.49 17.58
C SER A 157 -33.87 -24.15 16.27
N TYR A 158 -34.68 -24.01 15.24
CA TYR A 158 -34.31 -23.49 13.94
C TYR A 158 -35.18 -22.30 13.60
N ASP A 159 -34.58 -21.14 13.42
CA ASP A 159 -35.25 -19.91 13.04
C ASP A 159 -34.77 -19.50 11.63
N GLN A 160 -35.73 -19.26 10.71
CA GLN A 160 -35.44 -18.86 9.34
C GLN A 160 -36.21 -17.58 8.99
N PRO A 161 -35.53 -16.43 8.76
CA PRO A 161 -36.17 -15.28 8.17
C PRO A 161 -36.55 -15.59 6.72
N LEU A 162 -37.79 -15.21 6.35
CA LEU A 162 -38.36 -15.52 5.03
C LEU A 162 -38.34 -14.31 4.08
N LEU A 163 -38.44 -13.07 4.60
CA LEU A 163 -38.47 -11.85 3.83
C LEU A 163 -37.33 -10.91 4.22
N GLN A 164 -37.48 -10.16 5.33
CA GLN A 164 -36.42 -9.27 5.81
C GLN A 164 -35.24 -10.10 6.33
N GLY A 165 -34.01 -9.73 5.90
CA GLY A 165 -32.81 -10.41 6.36
C GLY A 165 -32.62 -11.84 5.81
N ALA A 166 -33.39 -12.26 4.79
CA ALA A 166 -33.27 -13.57 4.16
C ALA A 166 -32.26 -13.58 3.01
N GLY A 167 -31.58 -14.71 2.82
CA GLY A 167 -30.68 -14.95 1.68
C GLY A 167 -29.53 -13.98 1.60
N LEU A 168 -29.38 -13.30 0.47
CA LEU A 168 -28.30 -12.35 0.21
C LEU A 168 -28.41 -11.04 1.03
N ALA A 169 -29.51 -10.81 1.71
CA ALA A 169 -29.70 -9.68 2.63
C ALA A 169 -29.50 -10.08 4.10
N SER A 170 -29.04 -11.31 4.36
CA SER A 170 -28.79 -11.79 5.70
C SER A 170 -27.56 -11.15 6.34
N SER A 171 -27.62 -10.88 7.64
CA SER A 171 -26.51 -10.32 8.40
C SER A 171 -25.25 -11.20 8.36
N THR A 172 -25.42 -12.54 8.36
CA THR A 172 -24.30 -13.50 8.27
C THR A 172 -23.62 -13.44 6.90
N TYR A 173 -24.42 -13.44 5.82
CA TYR A 173 -23.87 -13.30 4.47
C TYR A 173 -23.13 -11.98 4.30
N GLU A 174 -23.74 -10.88 4.77
CA GLU A 174 -23.16 -9.54 4.66
C GLU A 174 -21.86 -9.40 5.45
N ARG A 175 -21.80 -9.94 6.67
CA ARG A 175 -20.58 -9.94 7.48
C ARG A 175 -19.41 -10.63 6.77
N ILE A 176 -19.65 -11.80 6.19
CA ILE A 176 -18.62 -12.56 5.45
C ILE A 176 -18.23 -11.81 4.16
N ARG A 177 -19.21 -11.28 3.43
CA ARG A 177 -18.99 -10.53 2.20
C ARG A 177 -18.19 -9.24 2.45
N SER A 178 -18.57 -8.46 3.45
CA SER A 178 -17.88 -7.22 3.85
C SER A 178 -16.47 -7.50 4.31
N ALA A 179 -16.23 -8.57 5.08
CA ALA A 179 -14.88 -8.97 5.47
C ALA A 179 -14.01 -9.38 4.26
N ARG A 180 -14.59 -10.05 3.26
CA ARG A 180 -13.88 -10.35 2.00
C ARG A 180 -13.57 -9.10 1.19
N ALA A 181 -14.50 -8.15 1.11
CA ALA A 181 -14.27 -6.87 0.45
C ALA A 181 -13.16 -6.08 1.17
N SER A 182 -13.19 -6.05 2.50
CA SER A 182 -12.15 -5.42 3.32
C SER A 182 -10.78 -6.06 3.10
N LEU A 183 -10.69 -7.39 3.04
CA LEU A 183 -9.44 -8.08 2.70
C LEU A 183 -8.94 -7.70 1.30
N ALA A 184 -9.82 -7.71 0.30
CA ALA A 184 -9.43 -7.34 -1.07
C ALA A 184 -8.95 -5.89 -1.18
N LEU A 185 -9.59 -4.96 -0.46
CA LEU A 185 -9.13 -3.57 -0.37
C LEU A 185 -7.75 -3.48 0.31
N GLN A 186 -7.51 -4.29 1.35
CA GLN A 186 -6.23 -4.31 2.04
C GLN A 186 -5.12 -4.94 1.19
N GLU A 187 -5.43 -5.97 0.38
CA GLU A 187 -4.49 -6.55 -0.60
C GLU A 187 -4.06 -5.50 -1.63
N LEU A 188 -5.01 -4.70 -2.17
CA LEU A 188 -4.70 -3.58 -3.07
C LEU A 188 -3.85 -2.50 -2.37
N SER A 189 -4.19 -2.15 -1.13
CA SER A 189 -3.42 -1.17 -0.36
C SER A 189 -2.01 -1.63 -0.06
N PHE A 190 -1.82 -2.91 0.23
CA PHE A 190 -0.51 -3.50 0.44
C PHE A 190 0.33 -3.48 -0.84
N PHE A 191 -0.28 -3.83 -1.99
CA PHE A 191 0.38 -3.74 -3.29
C PHE A 191 0.85 -2.32 -3.59
N ASP A 192 -0.03 -1.31 -3.42
CA ASP A 192 0.35 0.09 -3.67
C ASP A 192 1.45 0.55 -2.71
N SER A 193 1.36 0.20 -1.42
CA SER A 193 2.40 0.53 -0.44
C SER A 193 3.76 -0.06 -0.83
N ARG A 194 3.77 -1.27 -1.40
CA ARG A 194 4.98 -1.91 -1.95
C ARG A 194 5.51 -1.13 -3.15
N GLN A 195 4.65 -0.73 -4.07
CA GLN A 195 5.04 0.04 -5.26
C GLN A 195 5.58 1.43 -4.87
N ASP A 196 4.89 2.13 -3.95
CA ASP A 196 5.29 3.45 -3.45
C ASP A 196 6.66 3.39 -2.77
N LEU A 197 6.88 2.39 -1.95
CA LEU A 197 8.15 2.19 -1.25
C LEU A 197 9.27 1.86 -2.24
N SER A 198 9.00 0.98 -3.22
CA SER A 198 9.97 0.65 -4.27
C SER A 198 10.34 1.89 -5.10
N GLU A 199 9.36 2.68 -5.54
CA GLU A 199 9.60 3.93 -6.27
C GLU A 199 10.47 4.89 -5.46
N ARG A 200 10.19 5.05 -4.16
CA ARG A 200 10.95 5.92 -3.26
C ARG A 200 12.39 5.47 -3.14
N VAL A 201 12.63 4.21 -2.81
CA VAL A 201 14.00 3.66 -2.68
C VAL A 201 14.78 3.75 -3.99
N ILE A 202 14.11 3.52 -5.13
CA ILE A 202 14.72 3.71 -6.45
C ILE A 202 15.11 5.19 -6.65
N ALA A 203 14.22 6.13 -6.29
CA ALA A 203 14.50 7.56 -6.42
C ALA A 203 15.67 7.99 -5.52
N ASP A 204 15.74 7.50 -4.28
CA ASP A 204 16.82 7.78 -3.34
C ASP A 204 18.14 7.18 -3.82
N TYR A 205 18.13 5.95 -4.34
CA TYR A 205 19.32 5.32 -4.91
C TYR A 205 19.89 6.14 -6.08
N PHE A 206 19.03 6.56 -7.01
CA PHE A 206 19.44 7.43 -8.12
C PHE A 206 19.79 8.85 -7.64
N GLY A 207 19.21 9.31 -6.54
CA GLY A 207 19.61 10.55 -5.86
C GLY A 207 21.05 10.49 -5.35
N VAL A 208 21.47 9.35 -4.79
CA VAL A 208 22.87 9.13 -4.39
C VAL A 208 23.79 9.05 -5.60
N LEU A 209 23.41 8.34 -6.67
CA LEU A 209 24.21 8.29 -7.90
C LEU A 209 24.39 9.69 -8.55
N LEU A 210 23.32 10.50 -8.52
CA LEU A 210 23.37 11.88 -8.96
C LEU A 210 24.36 12.69 -8.11
N ALA A 211 24.27 12.58 -6.79
CA ALA A 211 25.18 13.28 -5.87
C ALA A 211 26.64 12.84 -6.03
N GLN A 212 26.91 11.54 -6.30
CA GLN A 212 28.22 11.02 -6.65
C GLN A 212 28.76 11.66 -7.93
N GLY A 213 27.94 11.68 -8.98
CA GLY A 213 28.30 12.33 -10.25
C GLY A 213 28.57 13.83 -10.09
N GLU A 214 27.78 14.54 -9.27
CA GLU A 214 28.03 15.95 -8.94
C GLU A 214 29.34 16.15 -8.18
N VAL A 215 29.74 15.25 -7.29
CA VAL A 215 31.06 15.29 -6.62
C VAL A 215 32.17 15.10 -7.63
N ASP A 216 32.03 14.16 -8.58
CA ASP A 216 33.06 13.93 -9.61
C ASP A 216 33.20 15.11 -10.58
N ILE A 217 32.10 15.76 -10.94
CA ILE A 217 32.13 17.03 -11.72
C ILE A 217 32.87 18.10 -10.92
N ALA A 218 32.53 18.28 -9.64
CA ALA A 218 33.18 19.28 -8.78
C ALA A 218 34.65 18.99 -8.54
N LYS A 219 35.10 17.72 -8.42
CA LYS A 219 36.52 17.36 -8.34
C LYS A 219 37.27 17.80 -9.59
N ARG A 220 36.74 17.46 -10.79
CA ARG A 220 37.33 17.90 -12.04
C ARG A 220 37.39 19.42 -12.17
N ALA A 221 36.37 20.11 -11.67
CA ALA A 221 36.38 21.59 -11.65
C ALA A 221 37.48 22.16 -10.74
N VAL A 222 37.70 21.59 -9.55
CA VAL A 222 38.79 21.96 -8.65
C VAL A 222 40.13 21.71 -9.30
N ASP A 223 40.36 20.55 -9.91
CA ASP A 223 41.63 20.21 -10.57
C ASP A 223 41.92 21.18 -11.73
N ARG A 224 40.90 21.51 -12.54
CA ARG A 224 41.06 22.50 -13.64
C ARG A 224 41.30 23.89 -13.11
N ALA A 225 40.62 24.33 -12.05
CA ALA A 225 40.85 25.63 -11.45
C ALA A 225 42.23 25.77 -10.82
N GLN A 226 42.73 24.68 -10.21
CA GLN A 226 44.08 24.59 -9.66
C GLN A 226 45.13 24.72 -10.79
N GLN A 227 45.02 23.88 -11.84
CA GLN A 227 45.91 23.93 -12.99
C GLN A 227 45.95 25.33 -13.60
N PHE A 228 44.81 26.00 -13.70
CA PHE A 228 44.72 27.32 -14.20
C PHE A 228 45.41 28.39 -13.31
N TYR A 229 45.22 28.28 -11.99
CA TYR A 229 45.94 29.11 -11.02
C TYR A 229 47.45 28.93 -11.14
N ASP A 230 47.94 27.71 -11.23
CA ASP A 230 49.35 27.36 -11.35
C ASP A 230 49.94 27.97 -12.63
N ILE A 231 49.24 27.86 -13.78
CA ILE A 231 49.68 28.47 -15.06
C ILE A 231 49.70 29.99 -14.95
N SER A 232 48.68 30.63 -14.36
CA SER A 232 48.60 32.08 -14.20
C SER A 232 49.72 32.61 -13.29
N TYR A 233 49.99 31.86 -12.19
CA TYR A 233 51.06 32.21 -11.25
C TYR A 233 52.43 32.12 -11.91
N VAL A 234 52.72 31.07 -12.70
CA VAL A 234 53.98 30.90 -13.47
C VAL A 234 54.14 32.01 -14.51
N LYS A 235 53.07 32.38 -15.22
CA LYS A 235 53.09 33.50 -16.20
C LYS A 235 53.33 34.86 -15.55
N PHE A 236 52.89 35.05 -14.32
CA PHE A 236 53.12 36.30 -13.55
C PHE A 236 54.50 36.33 -12.92
N SER A 237 54.94 35.25 -12.21
CA SER A 237 56.19 35.23 -11.45
C SER A 237 57.43 35.02 -12.31
N GLY A 238 57.27 34.45 -13.47
CA GLY A 238 58.41 34.07 -14.34
C GLY A 238 59.24 32.88 -13.83
N GLU A 239 58.78 32.15 -12.79
CA GLU A 239 59.52 31.03 -12.17
C GLU A 239 59.26 29.67 -12.83
N GLY A 240 58.87 29.64 -14.10
CA GLY A 240 58.64 28.37 -14.83
C GLY A 240 59.78 28.01 -15.76
N VAL A 241 59.81 26.73 -16.18
CA VAL A 241 60.67 26.25 -17.24
C VAL A 241 60.19 26.84 -18.56
N VAL A 242 60.79 27.95 -18.94
CA VAL A 242 60.48 28.65 -20.18
C VAL A 242 61.20 27.91 -21.34
N LYS A 243 60.40 27.49 -22.35
CA LYS A 243 61.02 26.97 -23.59
C LYS A 243 61.90 28.03 -24.22
N PRO A 244 63.05 27.65 -24.80
CA PRO A 244 63.94 28.63 -25.43
C PRO A 244 63.23 29.42 -26.52
N GLY A 245 63.01 30.74 -26.26
CA GLY A 245 62.35 31.68 -27.19
C GLY A 245 60.99 32.24 -26.71
N GLU A 246 60.44 31.78 -25.58
CA GLU A 246 59.24 32.33 -25.01
C GLU A 246 59.55 33.20 -23.77
N THR A 247 59.17 34.46 -23.78
CA THR A 247 59.22 35.35 -22.63
C THR A 247 57.85 35.52 -22.04
N TRP A 248 57.61 34.86 -20.89
CA TRP A 248 56.32 34.84 -20.23
C TRP A 248 56.15 35.95 -19.15
N ILE A 249 57.20 36.68 -18.84
CA ILE A 249 57.23 37.68 -17.77
C ILE A 249 56.38 38.88 -18.12
N GLY A 250 55.36 39.16 -17.29
CA GLY A 250 54.51 40.36 -17.43
C GLY A 250 53.34 40.21 -18.41
N GLN A 251 53.02 39.00 -18.90
CA GLN A 251 51.86 38.78 -19.77
C GLN A 251 50.51 38.69 -19.03
N VAL A 252 50.54 38.48 -17.71
CA VAL A 252 49.35 38.32 -16.86
C VAL A 252 49.40 39.35 -15.74
N ALA A 253 48.31 40.03 -15.50
CA ALA A 253 48.19 40.99 -14.40
C ALA A 253 48.04 40.27 -13.04
N GLU A 254 48.55 40.88 -11.97
CA GLU A 254 48.40 40.34 -10.60
C GLU A 254 46.92 40.07 -10.25
N ILE A 255 46.02 40.92 -10.73
CA ILE A 255 44.56 40.75 -10.52
C ILE A 255 44.03 39.46 -11.15
N ASP A 256 44.59 38.97 -12.25
CA ASP A 256 44.15 37.71 -12.89
C ASP A 256 44.60 36.52 -12.06
N VAL A 257 45.78 36.57 -11.41
CA VAL A 257 46.26 35.53 -10.48
C VAL A 257 45.37 35.47 -9.25
N ASP A 258 45.00 36.63 -8.69
CA ASP A 258 44.09 36.68 -7.53
C ASP A 258 42.70 36.17 -7.88
N GLN A 259 42.19 36.49 -9.07
CA GLN A 259 40.90 35.96 -9.57
C GLN A 259 40.97 34.43 -9.78
N ALA A 260 42.05 33.92 -10.33
CA ALA A 260 42.27 32.47 -10.50
C ALA A 260 42.31 31.74 -9.14
N ARG A 261 43.01 32.34 -8.16
CA ARG A 261 43.06 31.82 -6.79
C ARG A 261 41.67 31.84 -6.12
N LEU A 262 40.94 32.94 -6.27
CA LEU A 262 39.57 33.06 -5.74
C LEU A 262 38.65 31.98 -6.35
N SER A 263 38.71 31.76 -7.66
CA SER A 263 37.95 30.73 -8.36
C SER A 263 38.30 29.32 -7.88
N TRP A 264 39.59 29.05 -7.66
CA TRP A 264 40.02 27.77 -7.09
C TRP A 264 39.48 27.56 -5.66
N GLU A 265 39.56 28.56 -4.77
CA GLU A 265 38.98 28.48 -3.42
C GLU A 265 37.43 28.29 -3.46
N GLN A 266 36.73 28.97 -4.37
CA GLN A 266 35.30 28.79 -4.60
C GLN A 266 34.98 27.38 -5.07
N SER A 267 35.77 26.80 -5.96
CA SER A 267 35.59 25.42 -6.44
C SER A 267 35.78 24.38 -5.31
N LYS A 268 36.78 24.59 -4.41
CA LYS A 268 36.94 23.79 -3.21
C LYS A 268 35.74 23.87 -2.27
N HIS A 269 35.23 25.10 -2.06
CA HIS A 269 34.02 25.28 -1.25
C HIS A 269 32.81 24.55 -1.84
N GLN A 270 32.62 24.59 -3.16
CA GLN A 270 31.60 23.85 -3.85
C GLN A 270 31.78 22.34 -3.68
N LEU A 271 33.00 21.83 -3.82
CA LEU A 271 33.29 20.39 -3.60
C LEU A 271 32.89 19.93 -2.18
N ILE A 272 33.21 20.72 -1.15
CA ILE A 272 32.79 20.40 0.23
C ILE A 272 31.25 20.33 0.33
N SER A 273 30.54 21.29 -0.27
CA SER A 273 29.08 21.29 -0.30
C SER A 273 28.51 20.06 -1.03
N ARG A 274 29.14 19.61 -2.13
CA ARG A 274 28.70 18.40 -2.85
C ARG A 274 28.96 17.13 -2.04
N HIS A 275 30.10 17.05 -1.34
CA HIS A 275 30.34 15.93 -0.42
C HIS A 275 29.32 15.85 0.71
N GLN A 276 28.90 16.99 1.25
CA GLN A 276 27.84 17.00 2.26
C GLN A 276 26.52 16.47 1.68
N ARG A 277 26.10 16.96 0.51
CA ARG A 277 24.88 16.46 -0.17
C ARG A 277 24.92 14.97 -0.46
N LEU A 278 26.10 14.44 -0.85
CA LEU A 278 26.27 13.00 -1.04
C LEU A 278 26.04 12.22 0.26
N ARG A 279 26.55 12.71 1.38
CA ARG A 279 26.30 12.08 2.68
C ARG A 279 24.82 12.13 3.06
N ASP A 280 24.19 13.31 2.93
CA ASP A 280 22.77 13.50 3.23
C ASP A 280 21.88 12.58 2.38
N ALA A 281 22.19 12.41 1.10
CA ALA A 281 21.49 11.50 0.20
C ALA A 281 21.70 10.03 0.60
N MET A 282 22.93 9.65 0.99
CA MET A 282 23.24 8.30 1.45
C MET A 282 22.50 7.98 2.75
N ASP A 283 22.50 8.91 3.70
CA ASP A 283 21.77 8.76 4.96
C ASP A 283 20.27 8.57 4.72
N THR A 284 19.69 9.33 3.78
CA THR A 284 18.28 9.20 3.38
C THR A 284 18.01 7.82 2.82
N LEU A 285 18.82 7.34 1.88
CA LEU A 285 18.70 6.00 1.29
C LEU A 285 18.76 4.91 2.37
N LEU A 286 19.75 4.97 3.26
CA LEU A 286 19.91 3.96 4.32
C LEU A 286 18.72 3.94 5.29
N LEU A 287 18.18 5.11 5.65
CA LEU A 287 16.99 5.22 6.49
C LEU A 287 15.75 4.63 5.81
N ASP A 288 15.55 4.91 4.51
CA ASP A 288 14.41 4.37 3.76
C ASP A 288 14.53 2.87 3.53
N VAL A 289 15.73 2.34 3.39
CA VAL A 289 15.97 0.88 3.40
C VAL A 289 15.70 0.27 4.79
N GLY A 290 15.89 1.04 5.86
CA GLY A 290 15.67 0.60 7.24
C GLY A 290 16.95 0.27 8.02
N PHE A 291 18.10 0.74 7.54
CA PHE A 291 19.38 0.67 8.24
C PHE A 291 19.67 1.93 9.07
N THR A 292 20.54 1.80 10.05
CA THR A 292 21.13 2.98 10.70
C THR A 292 22.12 3.65 9.74
N PRO A 293 22.15 4.99 9.63
CA PRO A 293 23.05 5.69 8.72
C PRO A 293 24.49 5.66 9.23
N THR A 294 25.08 4.47 9.25
CA THR A 294 26.47 4.22 9.66
C THR A 294 27.21 3.60 8.47
N GLY A 295 28.13 4.37 7.89
CA GLY A 295 28.92 3.91 6.74
C GLY A 295 28.53 4.55 5.40
N THR A 296 29.32 4.30 4.39
CA THR A 296 29.11 4.76 3.01
C THR A 296 29.27 3.57 2.08
N PRO A 297 28.22 2.76 1.89
CA PRO A 297 28.29 1.62 0.97
C PRO A 297 28.57 2.07 -0.45
N GLU A 298 29.32 1.24 -1.18
CA GLU A 298 29.61 1.44 -2.60
C GLU A 298 28.39 1.02 -3.43
N LEU A 299 27.85 1.95 -4.25
CA LEU A 299 26.78 1.62 -5.17
C LEU A 299 27.34 1.02 -6.45
N THR A 300 26.79 -0.13 -6.86
CA THR A 300 27.33 -0.90 -7.98
C THR A 300 26.60 -0.66 -9.30
N THR A 301 25.36 -0.16 -9.27
CA THR A 301 24.53 0.04 -10.46
C THR A 301 24.96 1.30 -11.20
N VAL A 302 25.14 1.18 -12.51
CA VAL A 302 25.50 2.31 -13.40
C VAL A 302 24.24 2.85 -14.09
N ILE A 303 24.15 4.17 -14.20
CA ILE A 303 23.09 4.83 -14.95
C ILE A 303 23.25 4.50 -16.44
N THR A 304 22.37 3.66 -16.97
CA THR A 304 22.35 3.32 -18.40
C THR A 304 21.12 3.94 -19.05
N TYR A 305 21.35 4.88 -19.97
CA TYR A 305 20.28 5.48 -20.76
C TYR A 305 19.89 4.56 -21.91
N GLN A 306 18.62 4.10 -21.92
CA GLN A 306 18.05 3.33 -23.02
C GLN A 306 16.76 4.02 -23.49
N PRO A 307 16.77 4.66 -24.66
CA PRO A 307 15.58 5.33 -25.18
C PRO A 307 14.49 4.32 -25.53
N GLN A 308 13.28 4.55 -25.05
CA GLN A 308 12.09 3.74 -25.37
C GLN A 308 11.06 4.62 -26.08
N GLU A 309 10.30 4.00 -26.99
CA GLU A 309 9.17 4.65 -27.65
C GLU A 309 7.87 4.23 -26.95
N TYR A 310 7.00 5.21 -26.69
CA TYR A 310 5.76 5.01 -25.99
C TYR A 310 4.58 5.36 -26.88
N GLU A 311 3.66 4.41 -27.09
CA GLU A 311 2.42 4.61 -27.84
C GLU A 311 1.25 4.76 -26.87
N GLU A 312 0.68 5.96 -26.76
CA GLU A 312 -0.46 6.25 -25.85
C GLU A 312 -1.64 5.29 -26.09
N ALA A 313 -1.95 5.00 -27.37
CA ALA A 313 -3.07 4.14 -27.73
C ALA A 313 -2.99 2.72 -27.16
N LYS A 314 -1.76 2.20 -26.94
CA LYS A 314 -1.54 0.87 -26.38
C LYS A 314 -1.48 0.90 -24.85
N LEU A 315 -0.90 1.95 -24.26
CA LEU A 315 -0.62 2.02 -22.83
C LEU A 315 -1.84 2.42 -22.00
N ILE A 316 -2.69 3.32 -22.50
CA ILE A 316 -3.90 3.76 -21.77
C ILE A 316 -4.85 2.59 -21.43
N PRO A 317 -5.20 1.68 -22.37
CA PRO A 317 -6.05 0.53 -22.04
C PRO A 317 -5.44 -0.39 -20.97
N ILE A 318 -4.11 -0.59 -21.00
CA ILE A 318 -3.38 -1.39 -20.00
C ILE A 318 -3.49 -0.74 -18.62
N ALA A 319 -3.23 0.56 -18.52
CA ALA A 319 -3.34 1.31 -17.27
C ALA A 319 -4.76 1.26 -16.68
N LEU A 320 -5.79 1.43 -17.51
CA LEU A 320 -7.18 1.36 -17.09
C LEU A 320 -7.58 -0.04 -16.60
N ALA A 321 -7.03 -1.09 -17.19
CA ALA A 321 -7.30 -2.47 -16.79
C ALA A 321 -6.57 -2.87 -15.49
N ASN A 322 -5.43 -2.23 -15.20
CA ASN A 322 -4.57 -2.57 -14.08
C ASN A 322 -4.62 -1.55 -12.92
N SER A 323 -5.40 -0.48 -13.04
CA SER A 323 -5.48 0.57 -12.01
C SER A 323 -6.07 0.04 -10.70
N THR A 324 -5.28 0.06 -9.64
CA THR A 324 -5.71 -0.32 -8.28
C THR A 324 -6.83 0.60 -7.76
N ASP A 325 -6.81 1.88 -8.13
CA ASP A 325 -7.86 2.84 -7.76
C ASP A 325 -9.22 2.48 -8.37
N LEU A 326 -9.23 2.07 -9.65
CA LEU A 326 -10.46 1.58 -10.30
C LEU A 326 -10.93 0.26 -9.67
N GLY A 327 -9.99 -0.62 -9.30
CA GLY A 327 -10.28 -1.85 -8.57
C GLY A 327 -10.94 -1.58 -7.21
N ARG A 328 -10.42 -0.62 -6.44
CA ARG A 328 -11.05 -0.19 -5.17
C ARG A 328 -12.46 0.35 -5.37
N LEU A 329 -12.67 1.18 -6.39
CA LEU A 329 -13.99 1.72 -6.68
C LEU A 329 -15.00 0.64 -7.07
N GLU A 330 -14.57 -0.39 -7.81
CA GLU A 330 -15.46 -1.51 -8.15
C GLU A 330 -15.80 -2.38 -6.93
N ILE A 331 -14.83 -2.63 -6.02
CA ILE A 331 -15.10 -3.30 -4.74
C ILE A 331 -16.10 -2.48 -3.93
N ASN A 332 -15.89 -1.17 -3.81
CA ASN A 332 -16.80 -0.27 -3.09
C ASN A 332 -18.19 -0.20 -3.75
N ARG A 333 -18.26 -0.28 -5.08
CA ARG A 333 -19.52 -0.34 -5.82
C ARG A 333 -20.31 -1.61 -5.51
N GLN A 334 -19.63 -2.75 -5.49
CA GLN A 334 -20.24 -4.03 -5.10
C GLN A 334 -20.71 -4.00 -3.64
N ASP A 335 -19.95 -3.34 -2.76
CA ASP A 335 -20.35 -3.09 -1.38
C ASP A 335 -21.61 -2.23 -1.31
N GLY A 336 -21.64 -1.11 -2.04
CA GLY A 336 -22.79 -0.23 -2.12
C GLY A 336 -24.06 -0.92 -2.66
N LEU A 337 -23.92 -1.82 -3.66
CA LEU A 337 -25.03 -2.62 -4.18
C LEU A 337 -25.59 -3.58 -3.11
N ALA A 338 -24.73 -4.16 -2.28
CA ALA A 338 -25.18 -5.02 -1.20
C ALA A 338 -25.87 -4.22 -0.09
N GLN A 339 -25.32 -3.05 0.28
CA GLN A 339 -25.96 -2.15 1.23
C GLN A 339 -27.34 -1.66 0.74
N LEU A 340 -27.46 -1.36 -0.57
CA LEU A 340 -28.77 -1.06 -1.16
C LEU A 340 -29.75 -2.23 -1.04
N ARG A 341 -29.29 -3.46 -1.27
CA ARG A 341 -30.10 -4.67 -1.14
C ARG A 341 -30.60 -4.85 0.28
N ILE A 342 -29.74 -4.62 1.28
CA ILE A 342 -30.10 -4.68 2.70
C ILE A 342 -31.13 -3.62 3.01
N ALA A 343 -30.88 -2.35 2.63
CA ALA A 343 -31.79 -1.25 2.87
C ALA A 343 -33.16 -1.43 2.19
N LEU A 344 -33.22 -2.10 1.05
CA LEU A 344 -34.46 -2.51 0.40
C LEU A 344 -35.15 -3.67 1.14
N SER A 345 -34.38 -4.64 1.64
CA SER A 345 -34.89 -5.76 2.45
C SER A 345 -35.50 -5.26 3.77
N GLU A 346 -34.91 -4.27 4.42
CA GLU A 346 -35.42 -3.66 5.65
C GLU A 346 -36.82 -3.04 5.49
N ARG A 347 -37.25 -2.75 4.28
CA ARG A 347 -38.59 -2.23 3.98
C ARG A 347 -39.65 -3.33 3.93
N LEU A 348 -39.24 -4.58 3.84
CA LEU A 348 -40.14 -5.74 3.84
C LEU A 348 -40.57 -6.05 5.26
N PRO A 349 -41.73 -6.72 5.43
CA PRO A 349 -42.12 -7.27 6.71
C PRO A 349 -41.06 -8.26 7.24
N ASP A 350 -40.83 -8.22 8.55
CA ASP A 350 -40.01 -9.27 9.20
C ASP A 350 -40.89 -10.49 9.41
N VAL A 351 -40.61 -11.55 8.67
CA VAL A 351 -41.32 -12.83 8.77
C VAL A 351 -40.33 -13.93 9.09
N ILE A 352 -40.45 -14.49 10.29
CA ILE A 352 -39.57 -15.55 10.77
C ILE A 352 -40.41 -16.81 10.99
N ALA A 353 -39.98 -17.90 10.34
CA ALA A 353 -40.49 -19.26 10.64
C ALA A 353 -39.57 -19.91 11.66
N SER A 354 -40.15 -20.39 12.73
CA SER A 354 -39.45 -21.06 13.82
C SER A 354 -39.99 -22.51 13.99
N VAL A 355 -39.08 -23.47 14.16
CA VAL A 355 -39.40 -24.81 14.49
C VAL A 355 -38.41 -25.32 15.53
N GLY A 356 -38.87 -26.07 16.51
CA GLY A 356 -37.97 -26.60 17.52
C GLY A 356 -38.56 -27.76 18.32
N VAL A 357 -37.67 -28.34 19.09
CA VAL A 357 -37.96 -29.42 20.01
C VAL A 357 -37.48 -29.01 21.39
N THR A 358 -38.32 -29.16 22.37
CA THR A 358 -37.98 -28.93 23.77
C THR A 358 -38.12 -30.22 24.54
N ASP A 359 -37.17 -30.48 25.40
CA ASP A 359 -37.15 -31.62 26.32
C ASP A 359 -37.11 -31.07 27.74
N LEU A 360 -38.19 -31.32 28.46
CA LEU A 360 -38.38 -30.89 29.84
C LEU A 360 -38.42 -32.16 30.68
N GLY A 361 -37.37 -32.41 31.46
CA GLY A 361 -37.32 -33.59 32.31
C GLY A 361 -36.47 -33.41 33.55
N ASP A 362 -36.88 -34.01 34.65
CA ASP A 362 -36.07 -34.17 35.85
C ASP A 362 -35.38 -35.54 35.83
N THR A 363 -34.24 -35.60 35.14
CA THR A 363 -33.44 -36.84 35.01
C THR A 363 -32.84 -37.30 36.34
N LEU A 364 -32.70 -36.41 37.32
CA LEU A 364 -32.15 -36.72 38.65
C LEU A 364 -33.18 -37.43 39.58
N ARG A 365 -34.47 -37.26 39.31
CA ARG A 365 -35.55 -37.88 40.11
C ARG A 365 -36.33 -39.00 39.42
N GLY A 366 -35.92 -39.39 38.20
CA GLY A 366 -36.60 -40.45 37.47
C GLY A 366 -37.99 -40.07 36.93
N VAL A 367 -38.27 -38.79 36.79
CA VAL A 367 -39.50 -38.29 36.15
C VAL A 367 -39.36 -38.49 34.65
N PRO A 368 -40.37 -39.08 33.96
CA PRO A 368 -40.28 -39.27 32.51
C PRO A 368 -40.16 -37.93 31.78
N VAL A 369 -39.16 -37.89 30.90
CA VAL A 369 -38.87 -36.77 30.03
C VAL A 369 -40.04 -36.58 29.07
N SER A 370 -40.68 -35.39 29.06
CA SER A 370 -41.69 -35.03 28.09
C SER A 370 -41.06 -34.24 26.96
N THR A 371 -40.93 -34.87 25.78
CA THR A 371 -40.46 -34.18 24.58
C THR A 371 -41.61 -33.45 23.91
N GLY A 372 -41.51 -32.15 23.81
CA GLY A 372 -42.43 -31.29 23.07
C GLY A 372 -41.82 -30.80 21.76
N TRP A 373 -42.67 -30.57 20.77
CA TRP A 373 -42.26 -29.81 19.58
C TRP A 373 -43.07 -28.53 19.48
N PHE A 374 -42.48 -27.50 18.89
CA PHE A 374 -43.16 -26.25 18.61
C PHE A 374 -42.85 -25.80 17.18
N GLY A 375 -43.77 -25.07 16.58
CA GLY A 375 -43.56 -24.44 15.28
C GLY A 375 -44.46 -23.21 15.19
N GLY A 376 -43.95 -22.15 14.60
CA GLY A 376 -44.68 -20.91 14.48
C GLY A 376 -44.13 -19.99 13.40
N ILE A 377 -44.93 -19.04 13.03
CA ILE A 377 -44.52 -17.94 12.15
C ILE A 377 -44.80 -16.64 12.90
N ARG A 378 -43.74 -15.85 13.06
CA ARG A 378 -43.86 -14.48 13.59
C ARG A 378 -43.79 -13.49 12.42
N MET A 379 -44.70 -12.56 12.37
CA MET A 379 -44.71 -11.50 11.37
C MET A 379 -44.76 -10.15 12.05
N GLU A 380 -43.82 -9.29 11.70
CA GLU A 380 -43.80 -7.87 12.15
C GLU A 380 -43.76 -6.97 10.92
N VAL A 381 -44.69 -6.02 10.83
CA VAL A 381 -44.83 -5.11 9.71
C VAL A 381 -44.45 -3.70 10.15
N PRO A 382 -43.38 -3.10 9.58
CA PRO A 382 -43.04 -1.71 9.90
C PRO A 382 -44.08 -0.77 9.29
N LEU A 383 -44.87 -0.09 10.12
CA LEU A 383 -45.86 0.90 9.69
C LEU A 383 -45.27 2.30 9.79
N TRP A 384 -45.34 3.05 8.68
CA TRP A 384 -44.86 4.45 8.58
C TRP A 384 -43.40 4.71 8.96
N ASP A 385 -42.53 3.78 8.72
CA ASP A 385 -41.10 3.95 8.95
C ASP A 385 -40.44 4.73 7.79
N ARG A 386 -40.36 6.06 7.96
CA ARG A 386 -39.70 6.95 7.01
C ARG A 386 -38.19 6.72 6.96
N GLN A 387 -37.57 6.29 8.05
CA GLN A 387 -36.14 6.08 8.15
C GLN A 387 -35.66 4.97 7.18
N ARG A 388 -36.40 3.84 7.11
CA ARG A 388 -36.09 2.74 6.17
C ARG A 388 -36.19 3.18 4.72
N SER A 389 -37.16 4.03 4.38
CA SER A 389 -37.27 4.59 3.03
C SER A 389 -36.11 5.53 2.70
N GLU A 390 -35.72 6.38 3.64
CA GLU A 390 -34.59 7.29 3.48
C GLU A 390 -33.26 6.55 3.39
N ASN A 391 -33.05 5.48 4.16
CA ASN A 391 -31.86 4.63 4.07
C ASN A 391 -31.69 4.03 2.66
N ALA A 392 -32.76 3.53 2.06
CA ALA A 392 -32.73 3.03 0.69
C ALA A 392 -32.41 4.12 -0.35
N GLN A 393 -32.95 5.33 -0.15
CA GLN A 393 -32.61 6.46 -1.03
C GLN A 393 -31.16 6.92 -0.85
N ARG A 394 -30.65 6.94 0.39
CA ARG A 394 -29.22 7.25 0.66
C ARG A 394 -28.30 6.25 -0.02
N ALA A 395 -28.61 4.96 0.09
CA ALA A 395 -27.82 3.91 -0.57
C ALA A 395 -27.82 4.07 -2.10
N ARG A 396 -28.94 4.46 -2.73
CA ARG A 396 -28.98 4.76 -4.17
C ARG A 396 -28.12 5.97 -4.54
N ARG A 397 -28.27 7.08 -3.80
CA ARG A 397 -27.45 8.29 -4.04
C ARG A 397 -25.96 8.01 -3.85
N ALA A 398 -25.58 7.17 -2.88
CA ALA A 398 -24.21 6.76 -2.68
C ALA A 398 -23.65 5.99 -3.90
N LEU A 399 -24.44 5.13 -4.53
CA LEU A 399 -24.04 4.43 -5.78
C LEU A 399 -23.87 5.40 -6.95
N GLU A 400 -24.76 6.39 -7.11
CA GLU A 400 -24.62 7.42 -8.14
C GLU A 400 -23.31 8.22 -7.98
N VAL A 401 -22.94 8.57 -6.75
CA VAL A 401 -21.68 9.22 -6.44
C VAL A 401 -20.49 8.31 -6.77
N LEU A 402 -20.58 7.01 -6.48
CA LEU A 402 -19.52 6.05 -6.85
C LEU A 402 -19.35 5.92 -8.37
N ASP A 403 -20.44 5.92 -9.14
CA ASP A 403 -20.37 5.87 -10.60
C ASP A 403 -19.73 7.16 -11.18
N GLN A 404 -20.05 8.34 -10.62
CA GLN A 404 -19.39 9.59 -10.96
C GLN A 404 -17.89 9.56 -10.61
N ASN A 405 -17.52 9.09 -9.42
CA ASN A 405 -16.14 8.94 -9.00
C ASN A 405 -15.37 7.97 -9.89
N THR A 406 -16.01 6.89 -10.33
CA THR A 406 -15.40 5.93 -11.26
C THR A 406 -15.06 6.59 -12.59
N THR A 407 -15.96 7.42 -13.13
CA THR A 407 -15.70 8.16 -14.37
C THR A 407 -14.56 9.16 -14.19
N ALA A 408 -14.60 9.95 -13.12
CA ALA A 408 -13.55 10.91 -12.81
C ALA A 408 -12.18 10.24 -12.60
N THR A 409 -12.15 9.08 -11.95
CA THR A 409 -10.91 8.32 -11.75
C THR A 409 -10.36 7.74 -13.05
N ARG A 410 -11.21 7.25 -13.96
CA ARG A 410 -10.79 6.84 -15.31
C ARG A 410 -10.11 7.97 -16.07
N ASP A 411 -10.69 9.17 -16.01
CA ASP A 411 -10.11 10.32 -16.69
C ASP A 411 -8.79 10.75 -16.03
N ARG A 412 -8.68 10.67 -14.70
CA ARG A 412 -7.43 10.93 -13.97
C ARG A 412 -6.34 9.93 -14.34
N VAL A 413 -6.63 8.62 -14.36
CA VAL A 413 -5.66 7.59 -14.78
C VAL A 413 -5.17 7.84 -16.21
N ARG A 414 -6.09 8.17 -17.14
CA ARG A 414 -5.72 8.54 -18.52
C ARG A 414 -4.79 9.74 -18.55
N GLN A 415 -5.13 10.79 -17.81
CA GLN A 415 -4.35 12.03 -17.74
C GLN A 415 -2.96 11.78 -17.16
N ASP A 416 -2.86 10.96 -16.10
CA ASP A 416 -1.58 10.63 -15.46
C ASP A 416 -0.66 9.88 -16.43
N VAL A 417 -1.14 8.84 -17.10
CA VAL A 417 -0.35 8.11 -18.12
C VAL A 417 0.12 9.03 -19.22
N GLN A 418 -0.76 9.91 -19.74
CA GLN A 418 -0.38 10.89 -20.76
C GLN A 418 0.68 11.86 -20.25
N GLN A 419 0.58 12.28 -19.00
CA GLN A 419 1.57 13.16 -18.38
C GLN A 419 2.93 12.48 -18.27
N GLN A 420 2.98 11.22 -17.82
CA GLN A 420 4.24 10.46 -17.71
C GLN A 420 4.87 10.23 -19.10
N ILE A 421 4.07 9.90 -20.11
CA ILE A 421 4.56 9.75 -21.49
C ILE A 421 5.16 11.05 -22.01
N ARG A 422 4.43 12.18 -21.86
CA ARG A 422 4.97 13.51 -22.26
C ARG A 422 6.24 13.88 -21.51
N ALA A 423 6.31 13.56 -20.21
CA ALA A 423 7.51 13.79 -19.41
C ALA A 423 8.69 12.95 -19.92
N ALA A 424 8.50 11.67 -20.25
CA ALA A 424 9.53 10.79 -20.80
C ALA A 424 10.04 11.29 -22.17
N VAL A 425 9.14 11.65 -23.08
CA VAL A 425 9.49 12.21 -24.40
C VAL A 425 10.27 13.53 -24.25
N SER A 426 9.82 14.41 -23.37
CA SER A 426 10.47 15.67 -23.10
C SER A 426 11.85 15.49 -22.47
N SER A 427 12.01 14.58 -21.49
CA SER A 427 13.32 14.29 -20.88
C SER A 427 14.29 13.69 -21.90
N ARG A 428 13.82 12.80 -22.80
CA ARG A 428 14.64 12.28 -23.90
C ARG A 428 15.18 13.41 -24.78
N ALA A 429 14.31 14.32 -25.23
CA ALA A 429 14.74 15.45 -26.05
C ALA A 429 15.75 16.36 -25.32
N ARG A 430 15.58 16.53 -23.99
CA ARG A 430 16.55 17.32 -23.19
C ARG A 430 17.88 16.60 -23.03
N ILE A 431 17.93 15.28 -22.97
CA ILE A 431 19.19 14.51 -22.96
C ILE A 431 19.93 14.72 -24.27
N ASP A 432 19.27 14.57 -25.43
CA ASP A 432 19.87 14.78 -26.75
C ASP A 432 20.46 16.20 -26.90
N ILE A 433 19.75 17.23 -26.40
CA ILE A 433 20.24 18.62 -26.36
C ILE A 433 21.39 18.76 -25.34
N GLY A 434 21.29 18.12 -24.20
CA GLY A 434 22.30 18.14 -23.14
C GLY A 434 23.64 17.59 -23.60
N GLU A 435 23.64 16.45 -24.32
CA GLU A 435 24.86 15.87 -24.91
C GLU A 435 25.55 16.82 -25.90
N GLN A 436 24.76 17.46 -26.75
CA GLN A 436 25.28 18.47 -27.67
C GLN A 436 25.83 19.69 -26.90
N SER A 437 25.14 20.12 -25.84
CA SER A 437 25.55 21.26 -25.02
C SER A 437 26.87 21.00 -24.31
N VAL A 438 27.06 19.78 -23.74
CA VAL A 438 28.35 19.40 -23.12
C VAL A 438 29.46 19.38 -24.15
N ALA A 439 29.23 18.83 -25.35
CA ALA A 439 30.21 18.79 -26.40
C ALA A 439 30.62 20.21 -26.88
N LEU A 440 29.66 21.13 -27.02
CA LEU A 440 29.92 22.53 -27.43
C LEU A 440 30.59 23.32 -26.31
N ALA A 441 30.18 23.16 -25.06
CA ALA A 441 30.76 23.81 -23.90
C ALA A 441 32.22 23.34 -23.70
N GLY A 442 32.51 22.03 -23.93
CA GLY A 442 33.87 21.51 -23.92
C GLY A 442 34.77 22.17 -24.96
N LYS A 443 34.30 22.24 -26.21
CA LYS A 443 35.04 22.95 -27.29
C LYS A 443 35.24 24.44 -26.98
N SER A 444 34.21 25.10 -26.46
CA SER A 444 34.30 26.52 -26.10
C SER A 444 35.33 26.76 -25.00
N ARG A 445 35.39 25.89 -24.01
CA ARG A 445 36.36 25.94 -22.92
C ARG A 445 37.76 25.70 -23.43
N GLU A 446 38.01 24.71 -24.32
CA GLU A 446 39.30 24.47 -24.94
C GLU A 446 39.78 25.67 -25.77
N ALA A 447 38.88 26.28 -26.56
CA ALA A 447 39.19 27.46 -27.34
C ALA A 447 39.52 28.66 -26.44
N ALA A 448 38.75 28.89 -25.37
CA ALA A 448 39.00 29.99 -24.42
C ALA A 448 40.35 29.81 -23.71
N GLN A 449 40.69 28.57 -23.32
CA GLN A 449 41.97 28.21 -22.73
C GLN A 449 43.13 28.50 -23.72
N GLY A 450 43.01 28.06 -24.98
CA GLY A 450 44.03 28.30 -26.00
C GLY A 450 44.26 29.78 -26.26
N MET A 451 43.19 30.58 -26.36
CA MET A 451 43.30 32.04 -26.51
C MET A 451 43.97 32.71 -25.30
N TYR A 452 43.70 32.23 -24.08
CA TYR A 452 44.34 32.70 -22.86
C TYR A 452 45.83 32.31 -22.84
N ASP A 453 46.16 31.11 -23.28
CA ASP A 453 47.55 30.66 -23.34
C ASP A 453 48.38 31.43 -24.32
N GLU A 454 47.78 31.92 -25.42
CA GLU A 454 48.40 32.79 -26.42
C GLU A 454 48.39 34.30 -26.02
N GLY A 455 47.76 34.67 -24.87
CA GLY A 455 47.65 36.06 -24.42
C GLY A 455 46.59 36.87 -25.18
N LEU A 456 45.71 36.23 -25.96
CA LEU A 456 44.67 36.84 -26.78
C LEU A 456 43.34 37.06 -26.05
N SER A 457 43.21 36.52 -24.83
CA SER A 457 41.99 36.59 -24.04
C SER A 457 42.28 36.76 -22.55
N ASP A 458 41.35 37.36 -21.82
CA ASP A 458 41.38 37.50 -20.36
C ASP A 458 40.94 36.27 -19.64
N TYR A 459 41.23 36.18 -18.35
CA TYR A 459 40.82 35.10 -17.45
C TYR A 459 39.30 34.89 -17.38
N LEU A 460 38.52 35.99 -17.39
CA LEU A 460 37.09 35.96 -17.22
C LEU A 460 36.38 35.10 -18.30
N ARG A 461 36.93 35.10 -19.53
CA ARG A 461 36.39 34.27 -20.61
C ARG A 461 36.60 32.76 -20.36
N VAL A 462 37.76 32.38 -19.82
CA VAL A 462 38.02 30.98 -19.45
C VAL A 462 37.12 30.55 -18.32
N LEU A 463 36.96 31.40 -17.29
CA LEU A 463 36.08 31.17 -16.16
C LEU A 463 34.59 30.99 -16.60
N ASP A 464 34.12 31.85 -17.50
CA ASP A 464 32.75 31.73 -18.04
C ASP A 464 32.56 30.43 -18.83
N ALA A 465 33.53 30.07 -19.66
CA ALA A 465 33.47 28.81 -20.42
C ALA A 465 33.53 27.57 -19.51
N GLU A 466 34.34 27.61 -18.43
CA GLU A 466 34.41 26.55 -17.42
C GLU A 466 33.08 26.40 -16.68
N ASN A 467 32.48 27.50 -16.23
CA ASN A 467 31.19 27.47 -15.53
C ASN A 467 30.08 26.90 -16.43
N ARG A 468 30.08 27.24 -17.72
CA ARG A 468 29.13 26.69 -18.69
C ARG A 468 29.32 25.19 -18.90
N LEU A 469 30.56 24.69 -18.93
CA LEU A 469 30.84 23.27 -19.05
C LEU A 469 30.33 22.50 -17.82
N VAL A 470 30.67 22.97 -16.61
CA VAL A 470 30.21 22.37 -15.35
C VAL A 470 28.69 22.34 -15.28
N GLU A 471 27.99 23.40 -15.65
CA GLU A 471 26.55 23.46 -15.65
C GLU A 471 25.92 22.52 -16.71
N ALA A 472 26.52 22.44 -17.92
CA ALA A 472 26.08 21.53 -18.97
C ALA A 472 26.25 20.05 -18.55
N GLU A 473 27.39 19.64 -17.96
CA GLU A 473 27.65 18.31 -17.44
C GLU A 473 26.63 17.93 -16.35
N ARG A 474 26.37 18.86 -15.42
CA ARG A 474 25.43 18.66 -14.34
C ARG A 474 23.99 18.51 -14.85
N SER A 475 23.57 19.40 -15.76
CA SER A 475 22.23 19.36 -16.36
C SER A 475 21.99 18.05 -17.10
N LEU A 476 22.96 17.58 -17.89
CA LEU A 476 22.86 16.27 -18.58
C LEU A 476 22.67 15.11 -17.59
N LEU A 477 23.48 15.07 -16.53
CA LEU A 477 23.37 14.02 -15.51
C LEU A 477 22.00 14.03 -14.82
N GLN A 478 21.48 15.22 -14.48
CA GLN A 478 20.15 15.38 -13.89
C GLN A 478 19.04 14.89 -14.83
N GLU A 479 19.12 15.21 -16.13
CA GLU A 479 18.12 14.76 -17.10
C GLU A 479 18.16 13.25 -17.33
N GLN A 480 19.32 12.61 -17.30
CA GLN A 480 19.46 11.16 -17.40
C GLN A 480 18.78 10.46 -16.21
N VAL A 481 19.00 10.94 -14.98
CA VAL A 481 18.33 10.42 -13.77
C VAL A 481 16.83 10.67 -13.86
N GLN A 482 16.42 11.87 -14.24
CA GLN A 482 14.99 12.21 -14.35
C GLN A 482 14.27 11.36 -15.39
N TYR A 483 14.89 11.04 -16.52
CA TYR A 483 14.33 10.12 -17.51
C TYR A 483 14.08 8.75 -16.93
N PHE A 484 15.05 8.19 -16.20
CA PHE A 484 14.90 6.89 -15.56
C PHE A 484 13.75 6.90 -14.55
N LEU A 485 13.69 7.89 -13.67
CA LEU A 485 12.61 8.01 -12.68
C LEU A 485 11.24 8.17 -13.34
N THR A 486 11.15 8.90 -14.46
CA THR A 486 9.90 9.02 -15.23
C THR A 486 9.49 7.66 -15.81
N THR A 487 10.44 6.86 -16.28
CA THR A 487 10.15 5.49 -16.77
C THR A 487 9.61 4.59 -15.65
N VAL A 488 10.19 4.68 -14.46
CA VAL A 488 9.73 3.96 -13.26
C VAL A 488 8.30 4.37 -12.91
N ARG A 489 8.01 5.68 -12.89
CA ARG A 489 6.65 6.21 -12.62
C ARG A 489 5.65 5.79 -13.69
N LEU A 490 6.06 5.75 -14.96
CA LEU A 490 5.20 5.27 -16.03
C LEU A 490 4.82 3.79 -15.83
N ARG A 491 5.77 2.93 -15.49
CA ARG A 491 5.49 1.51 -15.17
C ARG A 491 4.50 1.38 -14.00
N LYS A 492 4.69 2.18 -12.95
CA LYS A 492 3.75 2.23 -11.84
C LYS A 492 2.34 2.66 -12.28
N ALA A 493 2.24 3.71 -13.11
CA ALA A 493 0.95 4.17 -13.67
C ALA A 493 0.27 3.11 -14.56
N LEU A 494 1.04 2.21 -15.17
CA LEU A 494 0.54 1.06 -15.92
C LEU A 494 0.12 -0.12 -15.03
N GLY A 495 0.33 -0.04 -13.72
CA GLY A 495 0.08 -1.14 -12.78
C GLY A 495 1.09 -2.28 -12.92
N GLU A 496 2.27 -2.03 -13.49
CA GLU A 496 3.35 -3.01 -13.57
C GLU A 496 4.15 -3.03 -12.27
N ASP A 497 4.76 -4.17 -11.96
CA ASP A 497 5.66 -4.24 -10.81
C ASP A 497 6.95 -3.47 -11.11
N VAL A 498 7.15 -2.37 -10.37
CA VAL A 498 8.30 -1.48 -10.53
C VAL A 498 9.62 -2.19 -10.29
N THR A 499 9.62 -3.29 -9.54
CA THR A 499 10.82 -4.08 -9.23
C THR A 499 11.26 -5.01 -10.37
N GLN A 500 10.40 -5.24 -11.38
CA GLN A 500 10.73 -6.07 -12.54
C GLN A 500 11.56 -5.28 -13.55
N GLY A 501 12.68 -5.87 -13.97
CA GLY A 501 13.58 -5.25 -14.98
C GLY A 501 14.42 -4.09 -14.45
N LEU A 502 14.67 -4.05 -13.14
CA LEU A 502 15.69 -3.18 -12.57
C LEU A 502 17.07 -3.66 -13.01
N PRO A 503 18.02 -2.77 -13.31
CA PRO A 503 19.41 -3.14 -13.56
C PRO A 503 20.02 -3.74 -12.29
N ASP A 504 20.88 -4.74 -12.48
CA ASP A 504 21.61 -5.41 -11.39
C ASP A 504 22.70 -4.52 -10.80
#